data_242bcf3575c8e1b6d415a6f3d6ad0ea9
#
_entry.id   242bcf3575c8e1b6d415a6f3d6ad0ea9
#
_cell.length_a   1.000
_cell.length_b   1.000
_cell.length_c   1.000
_cell.angle_alpha   90.00
_cell.angle_beta   90.00
_cell.angle_gamma   90.00
#
_symmetry.space_group_name_H-M   'P 1'
#
loop_
_entity.id
_entity.type
_entity.pdbx_description
1 polymer ?
#
loop_
_entity_poly.entity_id
_entity_poly.type
_entity_poly.pdbx_seq_one_letter_code
_entity_poly.pdbx_strand_id
1 'polypeptide(L)'
;MLSIGAFNALLKTLEEPPSYVIFILATTESHKIPITILSRCQKYDFRRISIETISARLMDLLEQEGVEAEEKAVRYVAKAGDGSMRDALSLLDQCIAFYLGEPLTYDHVLEVLGAVDTEVFSRLLRSILANDIVAAIELLEDLIVQGRELGQFVTDFVWYLRNLLLVKSSDEMEDVLDMSSENLALLKEEAAMVKDEVLMRYVRIFSELSNQIRQSSQKRVLIEIALIKLCRPQMEQH
;
A
#
# COMPACT_ATOMS: atom_id res chain seq x y z
N MET A 1 -7.51 -17.76 -15.70
CA MET A 1 -6.40 -18.55 -16.26
C MET A 1 -6.97 -19.73 -17.04
N LEU A 2 -6.32 -20.16 -18.15
CA LEU A 2 -6.80 -21.31 -18.92
C LEU A 2 -6.61 -22.61 -18.13
N SER A 3 -7.53 -23.57 -18.31
CA SER A 3 -7.36 -24.93 -17.79
C SER A 3 -6.25 -25.69 -18.52
N ILE A 4 -5.70 -26.73 -17.90
CA ILE A 4 -4.69 -27.60 -18.54
C ILE A 4 -5.24 -28.19 -19.86
N GLY A 5 -6.52 -28.60 -19.89
CA GLY A 5 -7.16 -29.10 -21.11
C GLY A 5 -7.24 -28.03 -22.21
N ALA A 6 -7.50 -26.79 -21.87
CA ALA A 6 -7.51 -25.68 -22.82
C ALA A 6 -6.10 -25.39 -23.38
N PHE A 7 -5.06 -25.44 -22.53
CA PHE A 7 -3.67 -25.34 -23.00
C PHE A 7 -3.30 -26.46 -23.96
N ASN A 8 -3.69 -27.69 -23.67
CA ASN A 8 -3.42 -28.84 -24.55
C ASN A 8 -4.13 -28.69 -25.91
N ALA A 9 -5.35 -28.14 -25.93
CA ALA A 9 -6.06 -27.87 -27.19
C ALA A 9 -5.36 -26.81 -28.05
N LEU A 10 -4.67 -25.84 -27.43
CA LEU A 10 -3.92 -24.79 -28.14
C LEU A 10 -2.55 -25.24 -28.67
N LEU A 11 -1.98 -26.34 -28.16
CA LEU A 11 -0.62 -26.75 -28.49
C LEU A 11 -0.38 -26.86 -29.99
N LYS A 12 -1.29 -27.53 -30.73
CA LYS A 12 -1.17 -27.71 -32.17
C LYS A 12 -1.17 -26.39 -32.94
N THR A 13 -2.00 -25.43 -32.53
CA THR A 13 -2.08 -24.11 -33.18
C THR A 13 -0.87 -23.23 -32.78
N LEU A 14 -0.29 -23.44 -31.59
CA LEU A 14 0.94 -22.75 -31.19
C LEU A 14 2.20 -23.28 -31.88
N GLU A 15 2.18 -24.55 -32.30
CA GLU A 15 3.29 -25.15 -33.08
C GLU A 15 3.30 -24.63 -34.52
N GLU A 16 2.14 -24.53 -35.15
CA GLU A 16 1.98 -24.04 -36.51
C GLU A 16 0.88 -22.95 -36.58
N PRO A 17 1.17 -21.75 -36.05
CA PRO A 17 0.17 -20.68 -36.03
C PRO A 17 -0.09 -20.17 -37.47
N PRO A 18 -1.35 -19.85 -37.80
CA PRO A 18 -1.64 -19.14 -39.06
C PRO A 18 -0.85 -17.82 -39.11
N SER A 19 -0.40 -17.44 -40.31
CA SER A 19 0.46 -16.26 -40.54
C SER A 19 -0.11 -14.93 -40.04
N TYR A 20 -1.43 -14.87 -39.85
CA TYR A 20 -2.16 -13.68 -39.37
C TYR A 20 -2.51 -13.75 -37.88
N VAL A 21 -2.03 -14.77 -37.13
CA VAL A 21 -2.31 -14.96 -35.69
C VAL A 21 -1.05 -14.81 -34.85
N ILE A 22 -1.12 -13.96 -33.83
CA ILE A 22 -0.08 -13.80 -32.80
C ILE A 22 -0.72 -14.15 -31.44
N PHE A 23 -0.06 -15.04 -30.69
CA PHE A 23 -0.49 -15.40 -29.34
C PHE A 23 0.30 -14.57 -28.31
N ILE A 24 -0.44 -13.85 -27.45
CA ILE A 24 0.13 -13.12 -26.34
C ILE A 24 -0.44 -13.72 -25.05
N LEU A 25 0.44 -14.32 -24.23
CA LEU A 25 0.11 -14.88 -22.93
C LEU A 25 0.58 -13.88 -21.86
N ALA A 26 -0.35 -13.26 -21.15
CA ALA A 26 -0.06 -12.32 -20.07
C ALA A 26 -0.50 -12.92 -18.73
N THR A 27 0.43 -13.10 -17.79
CA THR A 27 0.17 -13.67 -16.48
C THR A 27 1.20 -13.21 -15.45
N THR A 28 0.78 -13.10 -14.20
CA THR A 28 1.69 -12.94 -13.04
C THR A 28 2.20 -14.28 -12.53
N GLU A 29 1.65 -15.41 -13.02
CA GLU A 29 1.94 -16.76 -12.54
C GLU A 29 2.49 -17.64 -13.69
N SER A 30 3.65 -17.28 -14.22
CA SER A 30 4.28 -18.02 -15.34
C SER A 30 4.52 -19.50 -15.01
N HIS A 31 4.71 -19.85 -13.74
CA HIS A 31 4.90 -21.23 -13.27
C HIS A 31 3.67 -22.14 -13.46
N LYS A 32 2.48 -21.57 -13.65
CA LYS A 32 1.24 -22.30 -13.93
C LYS A 32 1.03 -22.58 -15.42
N ILE A 33 1.85 -21.98 -16.30
CA ILE A 33 1.82 -22.29 -17.73
C ILE A 33 2.66 -23.56 -17.98
N PRO A 34 2.10 -24.57 -18.70
CA PRO A 34 2.85 -25.78 -19.02
C PRO A 34 4.16 -25.48 -19.76
N ILE A 35 5.22 -26.19 -19.44
CA ILE A 35 6.55 -26.00 -20.05
C ILE A 35 6.52 -26.20 -21.56
N THR A 36 5.60 -27.04 -22.06
CA THR A 36 5.38 -27.29 -23.49
C THR A 36 4.89 -26.05 -24.23
N ILE A 37 4.16 -25.15 -23.57
CA ILE A 37 3.73 -23.86 -24.08
C ILE A 37 4.88 -22.86 -23.98
N LEU A 38 5.51 -22.76 -22.79
CA LEU A 38 6.61 -21.81 -22.56
C LEU A 38 7.78 -22.00 -23.53
N SER A 39 8.09 -23.24 -23.92
CA SER A 39 9.18 -23.55 -24.87
C SER A 39 8.91 -23.03 -26.30
N ARG A 40 7.69 -22.64 -26.60
CA ARG A 40 7.27 -22.09 -27.92
C ARG A 40 6.98 -20.59 -27.89
N CYS A 41 7.19 -19.96 -26.75
CA CYS A 41 6.94 -18.53 -26.55
C CYS A 41 8.24 -17.81 -26.22
N GLN A 42 8.34 -16.57 -26.69
CA GLN A 42 9.35 -15.64 -26.15
C GLN A 42 8.86 -15.15 -24.78
N LYS A 43 9.73 -15.18 -23.79
CA LYS A 43 9.41 -14.73 -22.43
C LYS A 43 9.94 -13.31 -22.21
N TYR A 44 9.04 -12.44 -21.73
CA TYR A 44 9.36 -11.08 -21.32
C TYR A 44 8.98 -10.91 -19.85
N ASP A 45 9.95 -10.61 -19.01
CA ASP A 45 9.74 -10.38 -17.58
C ASP A 45 9.57 -8.87 -17.32
N PHE A 46 8.36 -8.45 -16.99
CA PHE A 46 8.05 -7.09 -16.59
C PHE A 46 8.23 -6.93 -15.09
N ARG A 47 8.88 -5.87 -14.68
CA ARG A 47 9.15 -5.54 -13.28
C ARG A 47 8.29 -4.37 -12.84
N ARG A 48 8.14 -4.21 -11.52
CA ARG A 48 7.56 -3.01 -10.93
C ARG A 48 8.43 -1.80 -11.28
N ILE A 49 7.78 -0.67 -11.53
CA ILE A 49 8.44 0.59 -11.86
C ILE A 49 8.79 1.29 -10.54
N SER A 50 9.95 1.96 -10.49
CA SER A 50 10.33 2.70 -9.28
C SER A 50 9.46 3.95 -9.08
N ILE A 51 9.35 4.39 -7.82
CA ILE A 51 8.57 5.58 -7.45
C ILE A 51 9.10 6.81 -8.20
N GLU A 52 10.41 6.95 -8.32
CA GLU A 52 11.07 8.06 -9.02
C GLU A 52 10.65 8.10 -10.49
N THR A 53 10.66 6.95 -11.16
CA THR A 53 10.28 6.85 -12.59
C THR A 53 8.80 7.16 -12.79
N ILE A 54 7.94 6.66 -11.89
CA ILE A 54 6.49 6.97 -11.94
C ILE A 54 6.29 8.46 -11.67
N SER A 55 6.88 9.02 -10.61
CA SER A 55 6.74 10.44 -10.26
C SER A 55 7.19 11.35 -11.39
N ALA A 56 8.33 11.08 -12.02
CA ALA A 56 8.82 11.86 -13.14
C ALA A 56 7.83 11.84 -14.33
N ARG A 57 7.23 10.68 -14.61
CA ARG A 57 6.23 10.59 -15.68
C ARG A 57 4.93 11.30 -15.33
N LEU A 58 4.47 11.23 -14.08
CA LEU A 58 3.28 11.95 -13.64
C LEU A 58 3.49 13.47 -13.72
N MET A 59 4.66 13.97 -13.29
CA MET A 59 5.01 15.40 -13.40
C MET A 59 5.03 15.89 -14.85
N ASP A 60 5.65 15.13 -15.76
CA ASP A 60 5.66 15.44 -17.19
C ASP A 60 4.23 15.54 -17.77
N LEU A 61 3.34 14.66 -17.38
CA LEU A 61 1.94 14.70 -17.82
C LEU A 61 1.18 15.90 -17.23
N LEU A 62 1.37 16.21 -15.94
CA LEU A 62 0.74 17.36 -15.29
C LEU A 62 1.20 18.68 -15.94
N GLU A 63 2.48 18.80 -16.29
CA GLU A 63 3.01 19.95 -17.03
C GLU A 63 2.35 20.09 -18.41
N GLN A 64 2.18 18.98 -19.15
CA GLN A 64 1.51 18.97 -20.45
C GLN A 64 0.02 19.34 -20.35
N GLU A 65 -0.65 18.93 -19.31
CA GLU A 65 -2.07 19.24 -19.02
C GLU A 65 -2.24 20.64 -18.38
N GLY A 66 -1.15 21.31 -18.02
CA GLY A 66 -1.18 22.63 -17.37
C GLY A 66 -1.72 22.60 -15.94
N VAL A 67 -1.58 21.50 -15.24
CA VAL A 67 -1.99 21.32 -13.85
C VAL A 67 -0.78 21.56 -12.94
N GLU A 68 -0.89 22.55 -12.04
CA GLU A 68 0.11 22.77 -11.01
C GLU A 68 0.00 21.69 -9.93
N ALA A 69 1.14 21.12 -9.50
CA ALA A 69 1.16 20.09 -8.48
C ALA A 69 2.39 20.19 -7.58
N GLU A 70 2.22 19.89 -6.31
CA GLU A 70 3.33 19.73 -5.38
C GLU A 70 4.07 18.41 -5.68
N GLU A 71 5.40 18.44 -5.68
CA GLU A 71 6.24 17.23 -5.87
C GLU A 71 5.88 16.13 -4.86
N LYS A 72 5.64 16.52 -3.60
CA LYS A 72 5.23 15.61 -2.53
C LYS A 72 3.89 14.92 -2.81
N ALA A 73 2.93 15.64 -3.41
CA ALA A 73 1.64 15.09 -3.83
C ALA A 73 1.81 14.02 -4.90
N VAL A 74 2.57 14.33 -5.95
CA VAL A 74 2.83 13.44 -7.07
C VAL A 74 3.60 12.19 -6.62
N ARG A 75 4.59 12.36 -5.74
CA ARG A 75 5.34 11.26 -5.16
C ARG A 75 4.46 10.32 -4.33
N TYR A 76 3.49 10.87 -3.60
CA TYR A 76 2.51 10.07 -2.86
C TYR A 76 1.62 9.24 -3.79
N VAL A 77 1.10 9.84 -4.87
CA VAL A 77 0.34 9.12 -5.91
C VAL A 77 1.17 8.00 -6.54
N ALA A 78 2.44 8.27 -6.87
CA ALA A 78 3.36 7.29 -7.43
C ALA A 78 3.58 6.10 -6.47
N LYS A 79 3.71 6.37 -5.17
CA LYS A 79 3.83 5.36 -4.12
C LYS A 79 2.56 4.52 -3.99
N ALA A 80 1.39 5.16 -4.02
CA ALA A 80 0.08 4.48 -3.95
C ALA A 80 -0.15 3.57 -5.15
N GLY A 81 0.42 3.88 -6.32
CA GLY A 81 0.39 3.05 -7.53
C GLY A 81 1.20 1.74 -7.44
N ASP A 82 1.96 1.55 -6.37
CA ASP A 82 2.69 0.29 -6.03
C ASP A 82 3.47 -0.32 -7.21
N GLY A 83 4.20 0.51 -7.95
CA GLY A 83 5.00 0.09 -9.10
C GLY A 83 4.21 -0.15 -10.39
N SER A 84 2.91 0.16 -10.41
CA SER A 84 2.03 0.11 -11.57
C SER A 84 1.79 1.52 -12.11
N MET A 85 2.27 1.80 -13.32
CA MET A 85 2.00 3.09 -13.98
C MET A 85 0.51 3.31 -14.25
N ARG A 86 -0.22 2.25 -14.61
CA ARG A 86 -1.67 2.34 -14.85
C ARG A 86 -2.42 2.76 -13.61
N ASP A 87 -2.11 2.13 -12.46
CA ASP A 87 -2.80 2.43 -11.20
C ASP A 87 -2.44 3.84 -10.72
N ALA A 88 -1.16 4.24 -10.83
CA ALA A 88 -0.72 5.59 -10.52
C ALA A 88 -1.43 6.66 -11.38
N LEU A 89 -1.58 6.43 -12.68
CA LEU A 89 -2.34 7.31 -13.58
C LEU A 89 -3.81 7.38 -13.20
N SER A 90 -4.44 6.24 -12.89
CA SER A 90 -5.85 6.22 -12.47
C SER A 90 -6.08 6.98 -11.17
N LEU A 91 -5.15 6.87 -10.21
CA LEU A 91 -5.19 7.61 -8.95
C LEU A 91 -4.98 9.11 -9.19
N LEU A 92 -4.05 9.47 -10.08
CA LEU A 92 -3.83 10.88 -10.46
C LEU A 92 -5.06 11.49 -11.10
N ASP A 93 -5.67 10.82 -12.07
CA ASP A 93 -6.91 11.25 -12.73
C ASP A 93 -8.04 11.46 -11.71
N GLN A 94 -8.15 10.57 -10.73
CA GLN A 94 -9.12 10.70 -9.64
C GLN A 94 -8.87 11.97 -8.81
N CYS A 95 -7.62 12.26 -8.45
CA CYS A 95 -7.27 13.45 -7.69
C CYS A 95 -7.55 14.73 -8.48
N ILE A 96 -7.17 14.79 -9.76
CA ILE A 96 -7.42 15.94 -10.64
C ILE A 96 -8.92 16.17 -10.83
N ALA A 97 -9.70 15.10 -11.04
CA ALA A 97 -11.14 15.22 -11.26
C ALA A 97 -11.87 15.73 -10.02
N PHE A 98 -11.39 15.40 -8.81
CA PHE A 98 -11.98 15.84 -7.55
C PHE A 98 -11.72 17.35 -7.30
N TYR A 99 -10.52 17.83 -7.62
CA TYR A 99 -10.08 19.22 -7.45
C TYR A 99 -9.86 19.92 -8.80
N LEU A 100 -10.85 19.79 -9.70
CA LEU A 100 -10.76 20.31 -11.06
C LEU A 100 -10.53 21.84 -11.07
N GLY A 101 -9.39 22.25 -11.65
CA GLY A 101 -9.01 23.65 -11.78
C GLY A 101 -8.26 24.22 -10.57
N GLU A 102 -7.97 23.42 -9.57
CA GLU A 102 -7.13 23.79 -8.42
C GLU A 102 -5.75 23.10 -8.51
N PRO A 103 -4.71 23.70 -7.88
CA PRO A 103 -3.41 23.03 -7.76
C PRO A 103 -3.54 21.74 -6.96
N LEU A 104 -2.84 20.69 -7.39
CA LEU A 104 -2.81 19.41 -6.70
C LEU A 104 -1.84 19.49 -5.51
N THR A 105 -2.37 19.75 -4.33
CA THR A 105 -1.60 19.79 -3.08
C THR A 105 -1.50 18.39 -2.46
N TYR A 106 -0.56 18.23 -1.55
CA TYR A 106 -0.41 16.97 -0.79
C TYR A 106 -1.67 16.64 0.02
N ASP A 107 -2.29 17.65 0.64
CA ASP A 107 -3.52 17.49 1.43
C ASP A 107 -4.69 17.03 0.56
N HIS A 108 -4.83 17.60 -0.64
CA HIS A 108 -5.83 17.17 -1.61
C HIS A 108 -5.68 15.68 -1.96
N VAL A 109 -4.45 15.22 -2.20
CA VAL A 109 -4.18 13.81 -2.53
C VAL A 109 -4.50 12.90 -1.33
N LEU A 110 -4.13 13.29 -0.12
CA LEU A 110 -4.46 12.53 1.09
C LEU A 110 -5.97 12.38 1.26
N GLU A 111 -6.73 13.45 1.04
CA GLU A 111 -8.18 13.43 1.16
C GLU A 111 -8.82 12.48 0.13
N VAL A 112 -8.44 12.61 -1.14
CA VAL A 112 -9.02 11.80 -2.24
C VAL A 112 -8.67 10.33 -2.13
N LEU A 113 -7.41 10.03 -1.82
CA LEU A 113 -6.94 8.63 -1.72
C LEU A 113 -7.26 7.98 -0.39
N GLY A 114 -7.90 8.73 0.52
CA GLY A 114 -8.30 8.20 1.83
C GLY A 114 -7.12 7.86 2.74
N ALA A 115 -5.94 8.42 2.48
CA ALA A 115 -4.76 8.18 3.27
C ALA A 115 -4.91 8.75 4.68
N VAL A 116 -4.43 8.00 5.65
CA VAL A 116 -4.37 8.46 7.04
C VAL A 116 -3.04 9.18 7.25
N ASP A 117 -3.10 10.42 7.75
CA ASP A 117 -1.90 11.18 8.05
C ASP A 117 -1.04 10.47 9.10
N THR A 118 0.28 10.62 8.99
CA THR A 118 1.26 10.07 9.93
C THR A 118 0.99 10.55 11.37
N GLU A 119 0.44 11.76 11.53
CA GLU A 119 0.04 12.30 12.83
C GLU A 119 -1.05 11.44 13.51
N VAL A 120 -2.00 10.92 12.75
CA VAL A 120 -3.03 10.03 13.30
C VAL A 120 -2.42 8.73 13.82
N PHE A 121 -1.44 8.16 13.11
CA PHE A 121 -0.71 6.99 13.57
C PHE A 121 0.13 7.25 14.81
N SER A 122 0.77 8.42 14.88
CA SER A 122 1.50 8.89 16.05
C SER A 122 0.58 8.94 17.27
N ARG A 123 -0.57 9.58 17.15
CA ARG A 123 -1.58 9.66 18.21
C ARG A 123 -2.09 8.28 18.63
N LEU A 124 -2.37 7.41 17.65
CA LEU A 124 -2.82 6.03 17.90
C LEU A 124 -1.76 5.24 18.67
N LEU A 125 -0.50 5.29 18.25
CA LEU A 125 0.61 4.63 18.93
C LEU A 125 0.73 5.10 20.38
N ARG A 126 0.67 6.42 20.61
CA ARG A 126 0.74 7.00 21.96
C ARG A 126 -0.42 6.54 22.85
N SER A 127 -1.66 6.48 22.31
CA SER A 127 -2.82 5.95 23.03
C SER A 127 -2.65 4.47 23.37
N ILE A 128 -2.11 3.66 22.47
CA ILE A 128 -1.84 2.24 22.70
C ILE A 128 -0.78 2.08 23.80
N LEU A 129 0.32 2.84 23.76
CA LEU A 129 1.39 2.79 24.76
C LEU A 129 0.91 3.25 26.14
N ALA A 130 -0.01 4.21 26.20
CA ALA A 130 -0.68 4.63 27.42
C ALA A 130 -1.72 3.64 27.94
N ASN A 131 -2.00 2.55 27.22
CA ASN A 131 -3.09 1.61 27.46
C ASN A 131 -4.48 2.29 27.48
N ASP A 132 -4.63 3.40 26.77
CA ASP A 132 -5.87 4.15 26.66
C ASP A 132 -6.69 3.62 25.48
N ILE A 133 -7.50 2.59 25.76
CA ILE A 133 -8.36 1.95 24.77
C ILE A 133 -9.45 2.93 24.29
N VAL A 134 -9.93 3.81 25.17
CA VAL A 134 -11.01 4.75 24.82
C VAL A 134 -10.51 5.73 23.77
N ALA A 135 -9.36 6.36 24.00
CA ALA A 135 -8.75 7.28 23.04
C ALA A 135 -8.43 6.60 21.70
N ALA A 136 -7.97 5.34 21.72
CA ALA A 136 -7.70 4.59 20.50
C ALA A 136 -8.98 4.29 19.68
N ILE A 137 -10.09 3.97 20.35
CA ILE A 137 -11.38 3.72 19.69
C ILE A 137 -12.03 5.02 19.21
N GLU A 138 -11.93 6.12 19.97
CA GLU A 138 -12.42 7.44 19.54
C GLU A 138 -11.69 7.90 18.27
N LEU A 139 -10.38 7.70 18.18
CA LEU A 139 -9.58 7.95 16.97
C LEU A 139 -10.07 7.15 15.77
N LEU A 140 -10.39 5.86 15.97
CA LEU A 140 -10.98 5.02 14.93
C LEU A 140 -12.36 5.54 14.50
N GLU A 141 -13.19 6.00 15.45
CA GLU A 141 -14.49 6.58 15.15
C GLU A 141 -14.38 7.83 14.30
N ASP A 142 -13.45 8.73 14.64
CA ASP A 142 -13.18 9.95 13.86
C ASP A 142 -12.83 9.62 12.40
N LEU A 143 -12.01 8.59 12.17
CA LEU A 143 -11.65 8.13 10.83
C LEU A 143 -12.86 7.59 10.05
N ILE A 144 -13.74 6.86 10.74
CA ILE A 144 -14.98 6.33 10.15
C ILE A 144 -15.92 7.48 9.74
N VAL A 145 -16.07 8.47 10.62
CA VAL A 145 -16.91 9.66 10.34
C VAL A 145 -16.36 10.46 9.17
N GLN A 146 -15.04 10.54 9.01
CA GLN A 146 -14.37 11.15 7.86
C GLN A 146 -14.50 10.33 6.57
N GLY A 147 -15.10 9.14 6.61
CA GLY A 147 -15.26 8.27 5.44
C GLY A 147 -14.00 7.54 4.99
N ARG A 148 -12.98 7.40 5.86
CA ARG A 148 -11.73 6.72 5.54
C ARG A 148 -11.94 5.21 5.31
N GLU A 149 -11.24 4.64 4.33
CA GLU A 149 -11.31 3.20 4.05
C GLU A 149 -10.51 2.41 5.11
N LEU A 150 -11.21 1.55 5.85
CA LEU A 150 -10.65 0.85 7.00
C LEU A 150 -9.58 -0.20 6.63
N GLY A 151 -9.69 -0.82 5.47
CA GLY A 151 -8.67 -1.78 5.00
C GLY A 151 -7.37 -1.07 4.65
N GLN A 152 -7.45 0.12 4.04
CA GLN A 152 -6.30 0.96 3.75
C GLN A 152 -5.65 1.46 5.05
N PHE A 153 -6.47 1.93 6.01
CA PHE A 153 -5.98 2.31 7.34
C PHE A 153 -5.13 1.21 8.00
N VAL A 154 -5.62 -0.04 7.99
CA VAL A 154 -4.86 -1.17 8.56
C VAL A 154 -3.55 -1.40 7.81
N THR A 155 -3.57 -1.33 6.48
CA THR A 155 -2.37 -1.49 5.65
C THR A 155 -1.34 -0.40 5.96
N ASP A 156 -1.77 0.85 6.02
CA ASP A 156 -0.90 2.00 6.28
C ASP A 156 -0.34 1.97 7.70
N PHE A 157 -1.13 1.52 8.68
CA PHE A 157 -0.64 1.35 10.05
C PHE A 157 0.41 0.23 10.17
N VAL A 158 0.27 -0.87 9.42
CA VAL A 158 1.32 -1.91 9.32
C VAL A 158 2.60 -1.33 8.75
N TRP A 159 2.51 -0.49 7.71
CA TRP A 159 3.66 0.20 7.13
C TRP A 159 4.32 1.17 8.12
N TYR A 160 3.52 1.92 8.87
CA TYR A 160 4.02 2.79 9.93
C TYR A 160 4.79 2.01 11.01
N LEU A 161 4.21 0.92 11.53
CA LEU A 161 4.87 0.06 12.52
C LEU A 161 6.16 -0.58 11.98
N ARG A 162 6.16 -1.02 10.72
CA ARG A 162 7.36 -1.52 10.03
C ARG A 162 8.44 -0.43 9.95
N ASN A 163 8.08 0.79 9.63
CA ASN A 163 9.02 1.90 9.54
C ASN A 163 9.67 2.21 10.91
N LEU A 164 8.90 2.13 12.01
CA LEU A 164 9.45 2.21 13.36
C LEU A 164 10.51 1.13 13.63
N LEU A 165 10.26 -0.12 13.20
CA LEU A 165 11.25 -1.21 13.32
C LEU A 165 12.51 -0.94 12.51
N LEU A 166 12.38 -0.45 11.28
CA LEU A 166 13.52 -0.16 10.41
C LEU A 166 14.42 0.93 11.02
N VAL A 167 13.82 2.01 11.51
CA VAL A 167 14.55 3.11 12.17
C VAL A 167 15.29 2.63 13.40
N LYS A 168 14.74 1.66 14.14
CA LYS A 168 15.44 1.06 15.30
C LYS A 168 16.58 0.13 14.91
N SER A 169 16.50 -0.48 13.73
CA SER A 169 17.45 -1.52 13.32
C SER A 169 18.76 -0.97 12.76
N SER A 170 18.74 0.23 12.19
CA SER A 170 19.93 0.87 11.60
C SER A 170 19.74 2.37 11.39
N ASP A 171 20.78 3.14 11.67
CA ASP A 171 20.81 4.58 11.39
C ASP A 171 20.93 4.89 9.89
N GLU A 172 21.42 3.93 9.08
CA GLU A 172 21.55 4.08 7.62
C GLU A 172 20.25 3.84 6.85
N MET A 173 19.16 3.51 7.53
CA MET A 173 17.85 3.28 6.89
C MET A 173 17.11 4.55 6.48
N GLU A 174 17.68 5.73 6.70
CA GLU A 174 17.10 7.02 6.32
C GLU A 174 16.85 7.11 4.82
N ASP A 175 17.78 6.63 4.00
CA ASP A 175 17.68 6.61 2.54
C ASP A 175 16.61 5.61 2.02
N VAL A 176 16.24 4.63 2.83
CA VAL A 176 15.22 3.61 2.49
C VAL A 176 13.82 4.09 2.87
N LEU A 177 13.74 5.00 3.84
CA LEU A 177 12.49 5.60 4.31
C LEU A 177 12.23 6.89 3.54
N ASP A 178 11.42 6.77 2.51
CA ASP A 178 11.02 7.88 1.66
C ASP A 178 10.06 8.83 2.39
N MET A 179 10.63 9.67 3.28
CA MET A 179 9.86 10.63 4.09
C MET A 179 10.67 11.90 4.37
N SER A 180 9.97 12.98 4.77
CA SER A 180 10.61 14.23 5.12
C SER A 180 11.47 14.11 6.39
N SER A 181 12.47 15.00 6.53
CA SER A 181 13.34 15.02 7.72
C SER A 181 12.56 15.20 9.02
N GLU A 182 11.46 15.97 9.00
CA GLU A 182 10.59 16.18 10.17
C GLU A 182 9.87 14.90 10.55
N ASN A 183 9.27 14.20 9.58
CA ASN A 183 8.59 12.93 9.82
C ASN A 183 9.56 11.84 10.29
N LEU A 184 10.80 11.85 9.77
CA LEU A 184 11.83 10.93 10.21
C LEU A 184 12.26 11.19 11.66
N ALA A 185 12.42 12.46 12.07
CA ALA A 185 12.75 12.81 13.44
C ALA A 185 11.65 12.37 14.41
N LEU A 186 10.38 12.59 14.06
CA LEU A 186 9.23 12.13 14.83
C LEU A 186 9.21 10.60 14.94
N LEU A 187 9.45 9.91 13.83
CA LEU A 187 9.46 8.44 13.77
C LEU A 187 10.59 7.86 14.67
N LYS A 188 11.77 8.50 14.71
CA LYS A 188 12.88 8.12 15.60
C LYS A 188 12.51 8.29 17.06
N GLU A 189 11.88 9.41 17.43
CA GLU A 189 11.38 9.65 18.79
C GLU A 189 10.40 8.55 19.20
N GLU A 190 9.43 8.26 18.37
CA GLU A 190 8.39 7.26 18.62
C GLU A 190 8.94 5.84 18.67
N ALA A 191 9.89 5.52 17.79
CA ALA A 191 10.59 4.23 17.82
C ALA A 191 11.31 4.00 19.14
N ALA A 192 11.91 5.05 19.74
CA ALA A 192 12.56 4.97 21.04
C ALA A 192 11.59 4.69 22.20
N MET A 193 10.30 5.05 22.05
CA MET A 193 9.27 4.83 23.10
C MET A 193 8.84 3.37 23.22
N VAL A 194 9.08 2.53 22.19
CA VAL A 194 8.57 1.16 22.12
C VAL A 194 9.72 0.16 22.16
N LYS A 195 9.61 -0.87 22.99
CA LYS A 195 10.56 -2.01 22.98
C LYS A 195 10.38 -2.84 21.72
N ASP A 196 11.46 -3.42 21.20
CA ASP A 196 11.46 -4.21 19.95
C ASP A 196 10.49 -5.37 20.00
N GLU A 197 10.44 -6.11 21.10
CA GLU A 197 9.52 -7.24 21.30
C GLU A 197 8.05 -6.80 21.22
N VAL A 198 7.73 -5.63 21.79
CA VAL A 198 6.38 -5.06 21.79
C VAL A 198 6.01 -4.62 20.38
N LEU A 199 6.92 -3.96 19.68
CA LEU A 199 6.71 -3.49 18.32
C LEU A 199 6.53 -4.66 17.35
N MET A 200 7.35 -5.71 17.46
CA MET A 200 7.20 -6.95 16.69
C MET A 200 5.82 -7.61 16.91
N ARG A 201 5.34 -7.59 18.16
CA ARG A 201 3.99 -8.06 18.48
C ARG A 201 2.92 -7.24 17.79
N TYR A 202 3.05 -5.91 17.78
CA TYR A 202 2.10 -5.02 17.11
C TYR A 202 2.05 -5.28 15.61
N VAL A 203 3.22 -5.39 14.97
CA VAL A 203 3.32 -5.74 13.53
C VAL A 203 2.63 -7.06 13.24
N ARG A 204 2.85 -8.10 14.07
CA ARG A 204 2.21 -9.41 13.87
C ARG A 204 0.69 -9.31 13.93
N ILE A 205 0.13 -8.69 14.98
CA ILE A 205 -1.32 -8.56 15.16
C ILE A 205 -1.96 -7.83 13.98
N PHE A 206 -1.39 -6.71 13.56
CA PHE A 206 -1.94 -5.91 12.48
C PHE A 206 -1.70 -6.51 11.09
N SER A 207 -0.62 -7.27 10.89
CA SER A 207 -0.39 -8.03 9.65
C SER A 207 -1.41 -9.17 9.49
N GLU A 208 -1.73 -9.89 10.57
CA GLU A 208 -2.79 -10.89 10.58
C GLU A 208 -4.16 -10.26 10.30
N LEU A 209 -4.45 -9.11 10.93
CA LEU A 209 -5.65 -8.33 10.68
C LEU A 209 -5.74 -7.89 9.22
N SER A 210 -4.65 -7.42 8.60
CA SER A 210 -4.61 -6.99 7.20
C SER A 210 -5.04 -8.11 6.22
N ASN A 211 -4.75 -9.35 6.55
CA ASN A 211 -5.21 -10.49 5.76
C ASN A 211 -6.71 -10.79 5.97
N GLN A 212 -7.20 -10.66 7.19
CA GLN A 212 -8.59 -10.98 7.55
C GLN A 212 -9.57 -9.90 7.08
N ILE A 213 -9.18 -8.62 7.14
CA ILE A 213 -10.07 -7.48 6.90
C ILE A 213 -10.58 -7.41 5.46
N ARG A 214 -9.80 -7.94 4.49
CA ARG A 214 -10.14 -7.92 3.06
C ARG A 214 -11.43 -8.68 2.74
N GLN A 215 -11.73 -9.72 3.51
CA GLN A 215 -12.86 -10.63 3.30
C GLN A 215 -13.99 -10.41 4.30
N SER A 216 -13.81 -9.53 5.28
CA SER A 216 -14.76 -9.31 6.36
C SER A 216 -15.77 -8.21 6.03
N SER A 217 -17.04 -8.46 6.36
CA SER A 217 -18.08 -7.45 6.38
C SER A 217 -18.07 -6.60 7.66
N GLN A 218 -17.36 -7.05 8.71
CA GLN A 218 -17.30 -6.38 10.02
C GLN A 218 -15.91 -5.79 10.28
N LYS A 219 -15.40 -5.01 9.34
CA LYS A 219 -14.06 -4.41 9.40
C LYS A 219 -13.81 -3.65 10.69
N ARG A 220 -14.77 -2.83 11.13
CA ARG A 220 -14.70 -2.05 12.36
C ARG A 220 -14.42 -2.92 13.59
N VAL A 221 -15.23 -3.96 13.80
CA VAL A 221 -15.12 -4.85 14.96
C VAL A 221 -13.75 -5.53 15.01
N LEU A 222 -13.22 -5.96 13.86
CA LEU A 222 -11.90 -6.57 13.78
C LEU A 222 -10.80 -5.61 14.22
N ILE A 223 -10.87 -4.34 13.81
CA ILE A 223 -9.90 -3.32 14.21
C ILE A 223 -10.02 -3.03 15.71
N GLU A 224 -11.22 -2.86 16.25
CA GLU A 224 -11.46 -2.64 17.68
C GLU A 224 -10.86 -3.78 18.51
N ILE A 225 -11.07 -5.04 18.12
CA ILE A 225 -10.47 -6.21 18.79
C ILE A 225 -8.95 -6.15 18.73
N ALA A 226 -8.37 -5.80 17.58
CA ALA A 226 -6.92 -5.67 17.44
C ALA A 226 -6.36 -4.57 18.35
N LEU A 227 -7.00 -3.39 18.41
CA LEU A 227 -6.59 -2.30 19.31
C LEU A 227 -6.66 -2.71 20.79
N ILE A 228 -7.72 -3.44 21.19
CA ILE A 228 -7.82 -3.99 22.55
C ILE A 228 -6.66 -4.94 22.87
N LYS A 229 -6.30 -5.83 21.93
CA LYS A 229 -5.17 -6.74 22.08
C LYS A 229 -3.84 -5.99 22.22
N LEU A 230 -3.65 -4.88 21.49
CA LEU A 230 -2.43 -4.06 21.63
C LEU A 230 -2.34 -3.43 23.02
N CYS A 231 -3.45 -2.86 23.51
CA CYS A 231 -3.47 -2.22 24.82
C CYS A 231 -3.45 -3.22 25.98
N ARG A 232 -3.95 -4.45 25.80
CA ARG A 232 -4.05 -5.47 26.87
C ARG A 232 -3.42 -6.80 26.46
N PRO A 233 -2.10 -6.95 26.60
CA PRO A 233 -1.38 -8.19 26.22
C PRO A 233 -1.89 -9.46 26.91
N GLN A 234 -2.49 -9.33 28.08
CA GLN A 234 -3.02 -10.47 28.84
C GLN A 234 -4.25 -11.15 28.20
N MET A 235 -4.94 -10.46 27.28
CA MET A 235 -6.10 -11.01 26.56
C MET A 235 -5.75 -11.85 25.32
N GLU A 236 -4.46 -11.95 24.97
CA GLU A 236 -3.96 -12.73 23.84
C GLU A 236 -3.71 -14.21 24.17
N GLN A 237 -3.73 -14.58 25.45
CA GLN A 237 -3.31 -15.90 25.95
C GLN A 237 -4.46 -16.93 26.11
N HIS A 238 -5.61 -16.69 25.47
CA HIS A 238 -6.73 -17.66 25.51
C HIS A 238 -7.29 -17.92 24.12
#